data_f75e6aa240e1b2ca460154da3cf91233
#
_entry.id   f75e6aa240e1b2ca460154da3cf91233
#
_cell.length_a   1.000
_cell.length_b   1.000
_cell.length_c   1.000
_cell.angle_alpha   90.00
_cell.angle_beta   90.00
_cell.angle_gamma   90.00
#
_symmetry.space_group_name_H-M   'P 1'
#
loop_
_entity.id
_entity.type
_entity.pdbx_description
1 polymer ?
#
loop_
_entity_poly.entity_id
_entity_poly.type
_entity_poly.pdbx_seq_one_letter_code
_entity_poly.pdbx_strand_id
1 'polypeptide(L)'
;MLPTEAGVPFGSFAVLLAVIMITAGFGFKMAVVPWQMWVPDVYQGAPTPVVAFLSVASKSAAFAVLMRVMYTAFGGDNLMQDWSGLFAILAAITMTLGNILALSQSNIKRLLGYSTIAQAGYILVGVASVPVNHVGLSAAGAGPQGVLYYLAGYAFTNLAVFFTVIAITSRTDDNSIEGMNGLLKRSPLLAGLLVFGLLSLLGMPPTVGFMTKVVVFGAAINANLTWVAVVGVVNTVIAAYYYLRVIRAIVFEDASDQSTFSADRPILVAASFAAVGAAVFGIAPFLLLDIAGKALPIVLAL
;
A
#
# COMPACT_ATOMS: atom_id res chain seq x y z
N MET A 1 -2.41 15.93 -29.85
CA MET A 1 -1.49 15.18 -30.72
C MET A 1 -0.18 15.96 -30.75
N LEU A 2 0.89 15.49 -30.15
CA LEU A 2 2.24 16.00 -30.40
C LEU A 2 2.71 15.43 -31.74
N PRO A 3 3.37 16.20 -32.60
CA PRO A 3 3.76 15.73 -33.90
C PRO A 3 4.78 14.57 -33.78
N THR A 4 4.42 13.43 -34.33
CA THR A 4 5.23 12.21 -34.37
C THR A 4 6.27 12.21 -35.48
N GLU A 5 6.45 13.33 -36.19
CA GLU A 5 7.39 13.45 -37.28
C GLU A 5 8.32 14.64 -37.09
N ALA A 6 9.51 14.35 -36.81
CA ALA A 6 10.79 14.97 -37.11
C ALA A 6 11.70 14.77 -35.90
N GLY A 7 12.79 14.06 -36.12
CA GLY A 7 13.82 13.78 -35.13
C GLY A 7 14.46 15.03 -34.55
N VAL A 8 13.79 15.60 -33.57
CA VAL A 8 14.34 16.65 -32.73
C VAL A 8 14.75 16.01 -31.42
N PRO A 9 16.05 15.78 -31.18
CA PRO A 9 16.52 15.15 -29.92
C PRO A 9 16.04 15.89 -28.66
N PHE A 10 15.71 17.17 -28.80
CA PHE A 10 15.20 18.03 -27.71
C PHE A 10 13.77 17.68 -27.26
N GLY A 11 12.91 17.21 -28.15
CA GLY A 11 11.51 16.87 -27.82
C GLY A 11 11.41 15.61 -26.93
N SER A 12 12.17 14.57 -27.24
CA SER A 12 12.21 13.34 -26.44
C SER A 12 12.85 13.57 -25.07
N PHE A 13 13.90 14.38 -25.00
CA PHE A 13 14.58 14.73 -23.75
C PHE A 13 13.66 15.55 -22.83
N ALA A 14 12.95 16.53 -23.36
CA ALA A 14 12.01 17.36 -22.58
C ALA A 14 10.85 16.53 -22.01
N VAL A 15 10.33 15.58 -22.79
CA VAL A 15 9.26 14.67 -22.33
C VAL A 15 9.78 13.72 -21.24
N LEU A 16 10.98 13.16 -21.43
CA LEU A 16 11.60 12.29 -20.42
C LEU A 16 11.84 13.06 -19.10
N LEU A 17 12.36 14.29 -19.20
CA LEU A 17 12.55 15.16 -18.06
C LEU A 17 11.22 15.47 -17.34
N ALA A 18 10.16 15.75 -18.10
CA ALA A 18 8.84 15.96 -17.55
C ALA A 18 8.31 14.74 -16.78
N VAL A 19 8.46 13.53 -17.34
CA VAL A 19 8.09 12.27 -16.67
C VAL A 19 8.86 12.09 -15.36
N ILE A 20 10.19 12.35 -15.37
CA ILE A 20 11.01 12.25 -14.16
C ILE A 20 10.59 13.27 -13.11
N MET A 21 10.36 14.52 -13.48
CA MET A 21 9.94 15.58 -12.55
C MET A 21 8.55 15.30 -11.94
N ILE A 22 7.60 14.86 -12.76
CA ILE A 22 6.27 14.44 -12.31
C ILE A 22 6.39 13.23 -11.36
N THR A 23 7.19 12.24 -11.72
CA THR A 23 7.44 11.07 -10.89
C THR A 23 8.06 11.45 -9.55
N ALA A 24 8.99 12.42 -9.51
CA ALA A 24 9.58 12.92 -8.28
C ALA A 24 8.52 13.58 -7.37
N GLY A 25 7.67 14.46 -7.93
CA GLY A 25 6.61 15.13 -7.17
C GLY A 25 5.58 14.17 -6.57
N PHE A 26 5.06 13.26 -7.40
CA PHE A 26 4.15 12.22 -6.91
C PHE A 26 4.85 11.20 -6.02
N GLY A 27 6.11 10.84 -6.32
CA GLY A 27 6.93 9.93 -5.53
C GLY A 27 7.07 10.38 -4.08
N PHE A 28 7.29 11.68 -3.86
CA PHE A 28 7.26 12.26 -2.52
C PHE A 28 5.92 12.01 -1.82
N LYS A 29 4.79 12.31 -2.49
CA LYS A 29 3.45 12.17 -1.91
C LYS A 29 3.05 10.72 -1.65
N MET A 30 3.45 9.81 -2.53
CA MET A 30 3.17 8.37 -2.42
C MET A 30 4.13 7.65 -1.47
N ALA A 31 5.20 8.31 -1.03
CA ALA A 31 6.28 7.71 -0.23
C ALA A 31 7.12 6.68 -1.00
N VAL A 32 7.42 6.96 -2.26
CA VAL A 32 8.25 6.13 -3.12
C VAL A 32 9.72 6.51 -2.93
N VAL A 33 10.62 5.53 -2.95
CA VAL A 33 12.08 5.73 -2.93
C VAL A 33 12.52 6.43 -4.23
N PRO A 34 13.37 7.49 -4.15
CA PRO A 34 14.13 7.97 -3.00
C PRO A 34 13.44 9.09 -2.16
N TRP A 35 12.19 9.40 -2.40
CA TRP A 35 11.50 10.54 -1.78
C TRP A 35 10.71 10.19 -0.49
N GLN A 36 10.87 8.98 0.05
CA GLN A 36 10.12 8.44 1.19
C GLN A 36 10.59 8.92 2.57
N MET A 37 11.72 9.62 2.68
CA MET A 37 12.44 9.84 3.96
C MET A 37 11.62 10.54 5.06
N TRP A 38 10.63 11.34 4.69
CA TRP A 38 9.76 12.05 5.63
C TRP A 38 8.78 11.14 6.39
N VAL A 39 8.42 9.99 5.81
CA VAL A 39 7.31 9.15 6.30
C VAL A 39 7.54 8.57 7.69
N PRO A 40 8.68 7.92 8.00
CA PRO A 40 8.88 7.31 9.30
C PRO A 40 8.86 8.34 10.44
N ASP A 41 9.46 9.50 10.22
CA ASP A 41 9.57 10.56 11.23
C ASP A 41 8.20 11.24 11.45
N VAL A 42 7.46 11.55 10.38
CA VAL A 42 6.10 12.09 10.49
C VAL A 42 5.16 11.08 11.14
N TYR A 43 5.25 9.79 10.79
CA TYR A 43 4.38 8.77 11.38
C TYR A 43 4.66 8.60 12.88
N GLN A 44 5.91 8.67 13.29
CA GLN A 44 6.28 8.59 14.70
C GLN A 44 5.85 9.82 15.49
N GLY A 45 6.07 11.04 14.94
CA GLY A 45 5.87 12.30 15.66
C GLY A 45 4.45 12.86 15.60
N ALA A 46 3.69 12.62 14.54
CA ALA A 46 2.35 13.18 14.40
C ALA A 46 1.30 12.44 15.25
N PRO A 47 0.18 13.10 15.60
CA PRO A 47 -0.96 12.43 16.22
C PRO A 47 -1.45 11.25 15.37
N THR A 48 -1.70 10.11 15.99
CA THR A 48 -2.02 8.86 15.27
C THR A 48 -3.24 8.97 14.33
N PRO A 49 -4.32 9.73 14.63
CA PRO A 49 -5.43 9.94 13.70
C PRO A 49 -5.00 10.66 12.40
N VAL A 50 -4.09 11.62 12.49
CA VAL A 50 -3.53 12.32 11.32
C VAL A 50 -2.70 11.35 10.46
N VAL A 51 -1.92 10.50 11.11
CA VAL A 51 -1.14 9.46 10.43
C VAL A 51 -2.06 8.47 9.70
N ALA A 52 -3.15 8.03 10.32
CA ALA A 52 -4.15 7.17 9.70
C ALA A 52 -4.72 7.80 8.42
N PHE A 53 -5.10 9.09 8.48
CA PHE A 53 -5.58 9.82 7.31
C PHE A 53 -4.53 9.94 6.19
N LEU A 54 -3.30 10.34 6.54
CA LEU A 54 -2.21 10.49 5.57
C LEU A 54 -1.85 9.17 4.88
N SER A 55 -1.90 8.06 5.63
CA SER A 55 -1.52 6.74 5.13
C SER A 55 -2.47 6.20 4.06
N VAL A 56 -3.73 6.63 4.06
CA VAL A 56 -4.79 6.13 3.17
C VAL A 56 -5.26 7.21 2.19
N ALA A 57 -5.90 8.26 2.67
CA ALA A 57 -6.60 9.22 1.82
C ALA A 57 -5.63 10.00 0.91
N SER A 58 -4.57 10.56 1.50
CA SER A 58 -3.56 11.33 0.78
C SER A 58 -2.83 10.47 -0.27
N LYS A 59 -2.51 9.22 0.10
CA LYS A 59 -1.82 8.28 -0.79
C LYS A 59 -2.73 7.85 -1.94
N SER A 60 -3.98 7.48 -1.66
CA SER A 60 -4.94 7.07 -2.69
C SER A 60 -5.18 8.16 -3.72
N ALA A 61 -5.33 9.42 -3.27
CA ALA A 61 -5.45 10.56 -4.16
C ALA A 61 -4.21 10.73 -5.07
N ALA A 62 -3.00 10.59 -4.50
CA ALA A 62 -1.77 10.72 -5.28
C ALA A 62 -1.64 9.63 -6.36
N PHE A 63 -1.95 8.36 -6.03
CA PHE A 63 -1.95 7.28 -7.01
C PHE A 63 -3.01 7.46 -8.10
N ALA A 64 -4.23 7.88 -7.75
CA ALA A 64 -5.29 8.12 -8.71
C ALA A 64 -4.91 9.22 -9.71
N VAL A 65 -4.36 10.34 -9.22
CA VAL A 65 -3.92 11.44 -10.09
C VAL A 65 -2.69 11.05 -10.91
N LEU A 66 -1.73 10.32 -10.34
CA LEU A 66 -0.58 9.80 -11.09
C LEU A 66 -1.04 8.93 -12.26
N MET A 67 -1.93 7.96 -12.01
CA MET A 67 -2.46 7.11 -13.07
C MET A 67 -3.14 7.95 -14.16
N ARG A 68 -3.98 8.90 -13.76
CA ARG A 68 -4.64 9.78 -14.72
C ARG A 68 -3.63 10.50 -15.60
N VAL A 69 -2.62 11.14 -15.01
CA VAL A 69 -1.59 11.88 -15.75
C VAL A 69 -0.81 10.97 -16.68
N MET A 70 -0.34 9.81 -16.17
CA MET A 70 0.50 8.89 -16.96
C MET A 70 -0.26 8.28 -18.13
N TYR A 71 -1.49 7.85 -17.93
CA TYR A 71 -2.29 7.22 -18.97
C TYR A 71 -2.91 8.19 -19.97
N THR A 72 -3.17 9.46 -19.58
CA THR A 72 -3.75 10.45 -20.51
C THR A 72 -2.71 11.30 -21.21
N ALA A 73 -1.76 11.87 -20.46
CA ALA A 73 -0.75 12.76 -21.04
C ALA A 73 0.44 12.01 -21.67
N PHE A 74 0.77 10.83 -21.14
CA PHE A 74 1.91 10.02 -21.55
C PHE A 74 1.48 8.63 -22.05
N GLY A 75 0.28 8.54 -22.63
CA GLY A 75 -0.35 7.30 -23.08
C GLY A 75 0.09 6.80 -24.45
N GLY A 76 1.13 7.37 -25.09
CA GLY A 76 1.67 6.87 -26.36
C GLY A 76 2.46 5.56 -26.17
N ASP A 77 2.37 4.64 -27.14
CA ASP A 77 2.83 3.25 -27.03
C ASP A 77 4.29 3.11 -26.57
N ASN A 78 5.21 3.81 -27.19
CA ASN A 78 6.64 3.76 -26.84
C ASN A 78 6.90 4.38 -25.47
N LEU A 79 6.23 5.49 -25.18
CA LEU A 79 6.40 6.21 -23.92
C LEU A 79 5.82 5.44 -22.74
N MET A 80 4.72 4.71 -22.96
CA MET A 80 4.14 3.81 -21.95
C MET A 80 5.11 2.73 -21.50
N GLN A 81 5.88 2.15 -22.41
CA GLN A 81 6.88 1.13 -22.07
C GLN A 81 8.03 1.73 -21.27
N ASP A 82 8.48 2.94 -21.61
CA ASP A 82 9.58 3.63 -20.93
C ASP A 82 9.24 3.93 -19.47
N TRP A 83 8.07 4.57 -19.21
CA TRP A 83 7.69 4.86 -17.83
C TRP A 83 7.22 3.62 -17.06
N SER A 84 6.68 2.59 -17.72
CA SER A 84 6.39 1.29 -17.10
C SER A 84 7.66 0.68 -16.51
N GLY A 85 8.76 0.64 -17.27
CA GLY A 85 10.06 0.18 -16.79
C GLY A 85 10.58 0.99 -15.62
N LEU A 86 10.45 2.31 -15.67
CA LEU A 86 10.82 3.21 -14.56
C LEU A 86 10.04 2.88 -13.29
N PHE A 87 8.70 2.78 -13.38
CA PHE A 87 7.87 2.46 -12.22
C PHE A 87 8.10 1.04 -11.71
N ALA A 88 8.43 0.08 -12.57
CA ALA A 88 8.79 -1.27 -12.17
C ALA A 88 10.06 -1.29 -11.30
N ILE A 89 11.09 -0.54 -11.69
CA ILE A 89 12.33 -0.40 -10.91
C ILE A 89 12.06 0.32 -9.59
N LEU A 90 11.33 1.44 -9.62
CA LEU A 90 10.96 2.18 -8.41
C LEU A 90 10.12 1.31 -7.46
N ALA A 91 9.20 0.49 -7.98
CA ALA A 91 8.42 -0.46 -7.19
C ALA A 91 9.32 -1.45 -6.46
N ALA A 92 10.25 -2.09 -7.18
CA ALA A 92 11.18 -3.07 -6.61
C ALA A 92 12.05 -2.47 -5.51
N ILE A 93 12.63 -1.30 -5.73
CA ILE A 93 13.47 -0.61 -4.74
C ILE A 93 12.63 -0.18 -3.54
N THR A 94 11.44 0.39 -3.78
CA THR A 94 10.57 0.91 -2.72
C THR A 94 10.08 -0.20 -1.79
N MET A 95 9.60 -1.32 -2.34
CA MET A 95 9.15 -2.43 -1.48
C MET A 95 10.32 -3.06 -0.72
N THR A 96 11.51 -3.14 -1.33
CA THR A 96 12.68 -3.74 -0.70
C THR A 96 13.22 -2.89 0.43
N LEU A 97 13.47 -1.60 0.19
CA LEU A 97 13.96 -0.69 1.23
C LEU A 97 12.92 -0.51 2.35
N GLY A 98 11.64 -0.37 2.02
CA GLY A 98 10.57 -0.27 3.02
C GLY A 98 10.54 -1.48 3.95
N ASN A 99 10.60 -2.70 3.41
CA ASN A 99 10.59 -3.93 4.21
C ASN A 99 11.86 -4.12 5.02
N ILE A 100 13.05 -3.88 4.45
CA ILE A 100 14.32 -4.04 5.16
C ILE A 100 14.41 -3.07 6.34
N LEU A 101 14.06 -1.81 6.12
CA LEU A 101 14.12 -0.80 7.18
C LEU A 101 13.05 -1.00 8.27
N ALA A 102 11.93 -1.67 7.96
CA ALA A 102 10.92 -2.07 8.94
C ALA A 102 11.45 -3.12 9.95
N LEU A 103 12.41 -3.96 9.56
CA LEU A 103 12.93 -5.06 10.41
C LEU A 103 13.52 -4.56 11.73
N SER A 104 14.17 -3.41 11.73
CA SER A 104 14.88 -2.86 12.90
C SER A 104 14.04 -1.94 13.78
N GLN A 105 12.78 -1.71 13.45
CA GLN A 105 11.95 -0.73 14.17
C GLN A 105 11.40 -1.31 15.48
N SER A 106 11.49 -0.52 16.56
CA SER A 106 10.91 -0.83 17.87
C SER A 106 9.64 -0.04 18.18
N ASN A 107 9.37 1.04 17.45
CA ASN A 107 8.16 1.86 17.57
C ASN A 107 7.12 1.40 16.53
N ILE A 108 5.89 1.11 17.00
CA ILE A 108 4.82 0.58 16.13
C ILE A 108 4.41 1.57 15.02
N LYS A 109 4.34 2.86 15.32
CA LYS A 109 3.98 3.89 14.33
C LYS A 109 5.07 4.02 13.26
N ARG A 110 6.33 3.98 13.66
CA ARG A 110 7.48 4.03 12.74
C ARG A 110 7.57 2.76 11.88
N LEU A 111 7.32 1.58 12.46
CA LEU A 111 7.21 0.33 11.74
C LEU A 111 6.11 0.39 10.68
N LEU A 112 4.92 0.88 11.04
CA LEU A 112 3.82 1.08 10.09
C LEU A 112 4.14 2.13 9.02
N GLY A 113 4.97 3.11 9.32
CA GLY A 113 5.51 4.05 8.34
C GLY A 113 6.34 3.35 7.27
N TYR A 114 7.28 2.50 7.64
CA TYR A 114 8.06 1.70 6.69
C TYR A 114 7.23 0.65 5.95
N SER A 115 6.28 0.02 6.65
CA SER A 115 5.27 -0.82 6.02
C SER A 115 4.50 -0.07 4.93
N THR A 116 4.09 1.17 5.20
CA THR A 116 3.39 2.05 4.26
C THR A 116 4.23 2.37 3.03
N ILE A 117 5.56 2.50 3.16
CA ILE A 117 6.50 2.64 2.05
C ILE A 117 6.52 1.35 1.21
N ALA A 118 6.66 0.19 1.86
CA ALA A 118 6.64 -1.09 1.17
C ALA A 118 5.31 -1.31 0.40
N GLN A 119 4.17 -0.97 1.02
CA GLN A 119 2.85 -1.05 0.37
C GLN A 119 2.75 -0.13 -0.85
N ALA A 120 3.36 1.07 -0.82
CA ALA A 120 3.45 1.92 -2.01
C ALA A 120 4.21 1.24 -3.15
N GLY A 121 5.28 0.52 -2.84
CA GLY A 121 6.01 -0.28 -3.81
C GLY A 121 5.15 -1.36 -4.46
N TYR A 122 4.35 -2.10 -3.67
CA TYR A 122 3.42 -3.10 -4.23
C TYR A 122 2.32 -2.46 -5.11
N ILE A 123 1.80 -1.29 -4.73
CA ILE A 123 0.80 -0.57 -5.55
C ILE A 123 1.43 -0.10 -6.87
N LEU A 124 2.69 0.36 -6.85
CA LEU A 124 3.42 0.75 -8.06
C LEU A 124 3.60 -0.40 -9.04
N VAL A 125 3.66 -1.66 -8.60
CA VAL A 125 3.65 -2.81 -9.50
C VAL A 125 2.44 -2.77 -10.43
N GLY A 126 1.25 -2.48 -9.88
CA GLY A 126 0.03 -2.31 -10.67
C GLY A 126 0.09 -1.12 -11.63
N VAL A 127 0.69 0.01 -11.21
CA VAL A 127 0.89 1.18 -12.09
C VAL A 127 1.82 0.83 -13.25
N ALA A 128 2.91 0.10 -12.99
CA ALA A 128 3.87 -0.34 -13.98
C ALA A 128 3.30 -1.38 -14.96
N SER A 129 2.23 -2.08 -14.60
CA SER A 129 1.65 -3.18 -15.38
C SER A 129 0.80 -2.67 -16.54
N VAL A 130 1.48 -2.15 -17.57
CA VAL A 130 0.88 -1.66 -18.81
C VAL A 130 0.77 -2.81 -19.81
N PRO A 131 -0.34 -2.93 -20.55
CA PRO A 131 -0.49 -3.99 -21.55
C PRO A 131 0.53 -3.85 -22.67
N VAL A 132 1.20 -4.95 -23.00
CA VAL A 132 2.24 -4.99 -24.08
C VAL A 132 1.60 -5.03 -25.49
N ASN A 133 0.36 -5.51 -25.58
CA ASN A 133 -0.39 -5.60 -26.84
C ASN A 133 -1.74 -4.91 -26.65
N HIS A 134 -2.03 -3.92 -27.48
CA HIS A 134 -3.31 -3.16 -27.49
C HIS A 134 -4.55 -3.96 -27.87
N VAL A 135 -4.60 -5.25 -27.59
CA VAL A 135 -5.75 -6.11 -27.86
C VAL A 135 -6.77 -5.94 -26.74
N GLY A 136 -7.51 -4.83 -26.83
CA GLY A 136 -8.73 -4.58 -26.08
C GLY A 136 -8.52 -3.93 -24.71
N LEU A 137 -9.41 -3.00 -24.36
CA LEU A 137 -9.54 -2.35 -23.04
C LEU A 137 -9.57 -3.35 -21.86
N SER A 138 -9.93 -4.61 -22.10
CA SER A 138 -9.94 -5.67 -21.08
C SER A 138 -8.55 -6.04 -20.58
N ALA A 139 -7.51 -5.96 -21.43
CA ALA A 139 -6.12 -6.21 -21.03
C ALA A 139 -5.47 -4.96 -20.40
N ALA A 140 -5.85 -3.76 -20.88
CA ALA A 140 -5.39 -2.48 -20.33
C ALA A 140 -5.88 -2.24 -18.88
N GLY A 141 -7.04 -2.83 -18.51
CA GLY A 141 -7.65 -2.64 -17.21
C GLY A 141 -6.96 -3.38 -16.06
N ALA A 142 -6.20 -4.44 -16.31
CA ALA A 142 -5.71 -5.32 -15.24
C ALA A 142 -4.78 -4.60 -14.25
N GLY A 143 -3.82 -3.81 -14.73
CA GLY A 143 -2.90 -3.04 -13.88
C GLY A 143 -3.61 -1.92 -13.11
N PRO A 144 -4.19 -0.93 -13.80
CA PRO A 144 -4.91 0.17 -13.17
C PRO A 144 -6.10 -0.25 -12.30
N GLN A 145 -6.88 -1.25 -12.75
CA GLN A 145 -7.96 -1.84 -11.96
C GLN A 145 -7.41 -2.47 -10.67
N GLY A 146 -6.29 -3.18 -10.78
CA GLY A 146 -5.57 -3.75 -9.64
C GLY A 146 -5.09 -2.69 -8.66
N VAL A 147 -4.63 -1.53 -9.15
CA VAL A 147 -4.26 -0.39 -8.29
C VAL A 147 -5.47 0.12 -7.51
N LEU A 148 -6.61 0.35 -8.15
CA LEU A 148 -7.83 0.81 -7.48
C LEU A 148 -8.33 -0.20 -6.45
N TYR A 149 -8.33 -1.48 -6.80
CA TYR A 149 -8.65 -2.57 -5.88
C TYR A 149 -7.68 -2.59 -4.68
N TYR A 150 -6.37 -2.43 -4.94
CA TYR A 150 -5.37 -2.40 -3.89
C TYR A 150 -5.57 -1.22 -2.95
N LEU A 151 -5.75 -0.02 -3.47
CA LEU A 151 -5.95 1.20 -2.67
C LEU A 151 -7.16 1.06 -1.75
N ALA A 152 -8.27 0.53 -2.26
CA ALA A 152 -9.47 0.31 -1.46
C ALA A 152 -9.27 -0.79 -0.39
N GLY A 153 -8.70 -1.94 -0.76
CA GLY A 153 -8.38 -3.02 0.19
C GLY A 153 -7.38 -2.59 1.26
N TYR A 154 -6.35 -1.84 0.85
CA TYR A 154 -5.37 -1.25 1.76
C TYR A 154 -6.03 -0.25 2.72
N ALA A 155 -7.00 0.54 2.26
CA ALA A 155 -7.72 1.47 3.12
C ALA A 155 -8.42 0.73 4.28
N PHE A 156 -9.18 -0.32 4.00
CA PHE A 156 -9.82 -1.13 5.03
C PHE A 156 -8.82 -1.75 6.00
N THR A 157 -7.79 -2.39 5.47
CA THR A 157 -6.78 -3.06 6.30
C THR A 157 -6.00 -2.07 7.16
N ASN A 158 -5.52 -0.98 6.56
CA ASN A 158 -4.65 -0.03 7.24
C ASN A 158 -5.41 0.81 8.27
N LEU A 159 -6.67 1.18 7.99
CA LEU A 159 -7.53 1.85 8.95
C LEU A 159 -7.89 0.93 10.14
N ALA A 160 -8.13 -0.37 9.90
CA ALA A 160 -8.32 -1.33 10.99
C ALA A 160 -7.12 -1.34 11.94
N VAL A 161 -5.89 -1.39 11.39
CA VAL A 161 -4.65 -1.34 12.18
C VAL A 161 -4.52 -0.01 12.92
N PHE A 162 -4.64 1.13 12.23
CA PHE A 162 -4.44 2.44 12.86
C PHE A 162 -5.50 2.76 13.91
N PHE A 163 -6.78 2.46 13.67
CA PHE A 163 -7.82 2.66 14.69
C PHE A 163 -7.56 1.81 15.92
N THR A 164 -7.06 0.58 15.74
CA THR A 164 -6.67 -0.27 16.88
C THR A 164 -5.45 0.29 17.60
N VAL A 165 -4.43 0.77 16.87
CA VAL A 165 -3.26 1.41 17.48
C VAL A 165 -3.66 2.67 18.25
N ILE A 166 -4.55 3.52 17.70
CA ILE A 166 -5.09 4.69 18.42
C ILE A 166 -5.75 4.26 19.73
N ALA A 167 -6.60 3.22 19.66
CA ALA A 167 -7.31 2.72 20.83
C ALA A 167 -6.37 2.21 21.95
N ILE A 168 -5.26 1.57 21.56
CA ILE A 168 -4.26 1.05 22.49
C ILE A 168 -3.43 2.21 23.06
N THR A 169 -2.83 3.02 22.19
CA THR A 169 -1.89 4.07 22.60
C THR A 169 -2.55 5.21 23.39
N SER A 170 -3.84 5.45 23.19
CA SER A 170 -4.61 6.40 24.01
C SER A 170 -4.81 5.93 25.47
N ARG A 171 -4.60 4.65 25.75
CA ARG A 171 -4.75 4.07 27.09
C ARG A 171 -3.41 3.74 27.76
N THR A 172 -2.39 3.42 26.94
CA THR A 172 -1.07 3.00 27.46
C THR A 172 -0.04 4.10 27.41
N ASP A 173 -0.27 5.15 26.59
CA ASP A 173 0.70 6.22 26.27
C ASP A 173 2.05 5.68 25.78
N ASP A 174 2.07 4.46 25.26
CA ASP A 174 3.26 3.77 24.78
C ASP A 174 3.09 3.37 23.31
N ASN A 175 4.04 3.79 22.48
CA ASN A 175 4.11 3.48 21.06
C ASN A 175 5.17 2.41 20.74
N SER A 176 5.78 1.80 21.74
CA SER A 176 6.76 0.73 21.54
C SER A 176 6.06 -0.59 21.16
N ILE A 177 6.79 -1.49 20.51
CA ILE A 177 6.30 -2.85 20.27
C ILE A 177 6.20 -3.60 21.60
N GLU A 178 7.09 -3.33 22.55
CA GLU A 178 7.07 -3.90 23.90
C GLU A 178 5.81 -3.50 24.67
N GLY A 179 5.30 -2.29 24.45
CA GLY A 179 4.01 -1.83 25.00
C GLY A 179 2.79 -2.65 24.53
N MET A 180 2.95 -3.43 23.45
CA MET A 180 1.92 -4.35 22.93
C MET A 180 1.99 -5.75 23.59
N ASN A 181 2.99 -6.02 24.44
CA ASN A 181 3.15 -7.32 25.09
C ASN A 181 1.91 -7.70 25.89
N GLY A 182 1.48 -8.94 25.73
CA GLY A 182 0.36 -9.52 26.45
C GLY A 182 -1.01 -8.86 26.17
N LEU A 183 -1.13 -8.09 25.08
CA LEU A 183 -2.37 -7.40 24.73
C LEU A 183 -3.56 -8.36 24.64
N LEU A 184 -3.31 -9.63 24.24
CA LEU A 184 -4.37 -10.64 24.18
C LEU A 184 -5.02 -10.89 25.54
N LYS A 185 -4.27 -10.81 26.64
CA LYS A 185 -4.81 -10.95 28.02
C LYS A 185 -5.44 -9.66 28.51
N ARG A 186 -4.89 -8.49 28.12
CA ARG A 186 -5.31 -7.17 28.59
C ARG A 186 -6.55 -6.64 27.86
N SER A 187 -6.65 -6.87 26.56
CA SER A 187 -7.75 -6.44 25.70
C SER A 187 -7.91 -7.38 24.51
N PRO A 188 -8.61 -8.53 24.66
CA PRO A 188 -8.70 -9.57 23.64
C PRO A 188 -9.25 -9.07 22.29
N LEU A 189 -10.25 -8.16 22.32
CA LEU A 189 -10.84 -7.63 21.10
C LEU A 189 -9.85 -6.76 20.31
N LEU A 190 -9.13 -5.85 20.98
CA LEU A 190 -8.12 -5.03 20.34
C LEU A 190 -6.95 -5.89 19.83
N ALA A 191 -6.54 -6.89 20.59
CA ALA A 191 -5.53 -7.85 20.15
C ALA A 191 -5.96 -8.58 18.86
N GLY A 192 -7.19 -9.09 18.83
CA GLY A 192 -7.74 -9.76 17.66
C GLY A 192 -7.81 -8.86 16.42
N LEU A 193 -8.29 -7.62 16.58
CA LEU A 193 -8.35 -6.64 15.50
C LEU A 193 -6.97 -6.27 14.96
N LEU A 194 -6.00 -6.05 15.86
CA LEU A 194 -4.63 -5.70 15.45
C LEU A 194 -3.95 -6.88 14.74
N VAL A 195 -4.04 -8.08 15.30
CA VAL A 195 -3.50 -9.31 14.69
C VAL A 195 -4.11 -9.54 13.31
N PHE A 196 -5.44 -9.44 13.18
CA PHE A 196 -6.11 -9.60 11.90
C PHE A 196 -5.64 -8.55 10.87
N GLY A 197 -5.53 -7.28 11.28
CA GLY A 197 -5.04 -6.21 10.42
C GLY A 197 -3.58 -6.44 9.96
N LEU A 198 -2.70 -6.87 10.88
CA LEU A 198 -1.29 -7.18 10.55
C LEU A 198 -1.18 -8.39 9.60
N LEU A 199 -1.99 -9.45 9.80
CA LEU A 199 -2.07 -10.58 8.88
C LEU A 199 -2.59 -10.16 7.51
N SER A 200 -3.52 -9.23 7.45
CA SER A 200 -4.00 -8.67 6.20
C SER A 200 -2.94 -7.82 5.49
N LEU A 201 -2.18 -6.95 6.21
CA LEU A 201 -1.05 -6.22 5.64
C LEU A 201 0.05 -7.15 5.12
N LEU A 202 0.30 -8.25 5.83
CA LEU A 202 1.20 -9.30 5.38
C LEU A 202 0.71 -9.92 4.05
N GLY A 203 -0.58 -10.05 3.88
CA GLY A 203 -1.19 -10.72 2.74
C GLY A 203 -1.43 -12.21 3.01
N MET A 204 -2.05 -12.53 4.13
CA MET A 204 -2.43 -13.90 4.47
C MET A 204 -3.86 -14.20 4.02
N PRO A 205 -4.13 -15.33 3.32
CA PRO A 205 -5.49 -15.73 3.00
C PRO A 205 -6.32 -15.95 4.28
N PRO A 206 -7.61 -15.65 4.29
CA PRO A 206 -8.49 -15.13 3.22
C PRO A 206 -8.71 -13.60 3.27
N THR A 207 -7.68 -12.81 3.53
CA THR A 207 -7.80 -11.35 3.68
C THR A 207 -7.71 -10.60 2.35
N VAL A 208 -8.24 -9.36 2.32
CA VAL A 208 -8.12 -8.49 1.14
C VAL A 208 -6.68 -8.18 0.79
N GLY A 209 -5.76 -8.08 1.76
CA GLY A 209 -4.34 -7.83 1.51
C GLY A 209 -3.65 -8.95 0.73
N PHE A 210 -4.10 -10.20 0.85
CA PHE A 210 -3.67 -11.29 -0.03
C PHE A 210 -4.16 -11.07 -1.45
N MET A 211 -5.46 -10.85 -1.62
CA MET A 211 -6.06 -10.69 -2.94
C MET A 211 -5.53 -9.47 -3.70
N THR A 212 -5.22 -8.36 -2.99
CA THR A 212 -4.61 -7.18 -3.62
C THR A 212 -3.25 -7.52 -4.26
N LYS A 213 -2.42 -8.30 -3.58
CA LYS A 213 -1.12 -8.75 -4.11
C LYS A 213 -1.29 -9.72 -5.28
N VAL A 214 -2.21 -10.68 -5.17
CA VAL A 214 -2.51 -11.61 -6.25
C VAL A 214 -2.91 -10.87 -7.54
N VAL A 215 -3.78 -9.87 -7.42
CA VAL A 215 -4.26 -9.09 -8.57
C VAL A 215 -3.12 -8.29 -9.21
N VAL A 216 -2.33 -7.54 -8.43
CA VAL A 216 -1.26 -6.70 -9.02
C VAL A 216 -0.07 -7.53 -9.53
N PHE A 217 0.26 -8.66 -8.89
CA PHE A 217 1.31 -9.54 -9.39
C PHE A 217 0.86 -10.30 -10.65
N GLY A 218 -0.42 -10.71 -10.71
CA GLY A 218 -1.00 -11.27 -11.92
C GLY A 218 -0.97 -10.28 -13.09
N ALA A 219 -1.30 -9.01 -12.83
CA ALA A 219 -1.19 -7.95 -13.82
C ALA A 219 0.27 -7.76 -14.30
N ALA A 220 1.25 -7.81 -13.40
CA ALA A 220 2.66 -7.70 -13.75
C ALA A 220 3.15 -8.86 -14.62
N ILE A 221 2.72 -10.09 -14.32
CA ILE A 221 3.06 -11.26 -15.15
C ILE A 221 2.50 -11.08 -16.57
N ASN A 222 1.25 -10.64 -16.69
CA ASN A 222 0.60 -10.39 -17.98
C ASN A 222 1.23 -9.23 -18.76
N ALA A 223 1.88 -8.29 -18.05
CA ALA A 223 2.63 -7.17 -18.63
C ALA A 223 4.11 -7.50 -18.93
N ASN A 224 4.52 -8.78 -18.91
CA ASN A 224 5.92 -9.22 -19.05
C ASN A 224 6.88 -8.67 -17.97
N LEU A 225 6.37 -8.25 -16.82
CA LEU A 225 7.12 -7.79 -15.66
C LEU A 225 7.23 -8.87 -14.57
N THR A 226 7.36 -10.15 -14.97
CA THR A 226 7.41 -11.29 -14.03
C THR A 226 8.49 -11.13 -12.97
N TRP A 227 9.65 -10.52 -13.31
CA TRP A 227 10.71 -10.28 -12.37
C TRP A 227 10.29 -9.40 -11.18
N VAL A 228 9.44 -8.37 -11.41
CA VAL A 228 8.90 -7.50 -10.33
C VAL A 228 7.94 -8.29 -9.44
N ALA A 229 7.11 -9.15 -10.01
CA ALA A 229 6.23 -10.04 -9.24
C ALA A 229 7.04 -10.96 -8.32
N VAL A 230 8.14 -11.54 -8.83
CA VAL A 230 9.05 -12.38 -8.02
C VAL A 230 9.68 -11.57 -6.88
N VAL A 231 10.19 -10.36 -7.17
CA VAL A 231 10.71 -9.45 -6.13
C VAL A 231 9.62 -9.14 -5.09
N GLY A 232 8.38 -8.93 -5.53
CA GLY A 232 7.24 -8.68 -4.65
C GLY A 232 6.93 -9.86 -3.71
N VAL A 233 6.97 -11.10 -4.22
CA VAL A 233 6.80 -12.30 -3.40
C VAL A 233 7.90 -12.43 -2.35
N VAL A 234 9.17 -12.27 -2.75
CA VAL A 234 10.32 -12.29 -1.82
C VAL A 234 10.15 -11.21 -0.73
N ASN A 235 9.76 -10.02 -1.12
CA ASN A 235 9.50 -8.92 -0.19
C ASN A 235 8.33 -9.20 0.76
N THR A 236 7.32 -9.95 0.34
CA THR A 236 6.24 -10.40 1.23
C THR A 236 6.77 -11.35 2.32
N VAL A 237 7.73 -12.22 1.98
CA VAL A 237 8.40 -13.09 2.97
C VAL A 237 9.22 -12.27 3.97
N ILE A 238 9.95 -11.26 3.49
CA ILE A 238 10.68 -10.34 4.39
C ILE A 238 9.71 -9.61 5.33
N ALA A 239 8.58 -9.16 4.80
CA ALA A 239 7.55 -8.49 5.59
C ALA A 239 6.97 -9.39 6.70
N ALA A 240 6.89 -10.68 6.47
CA ALA A 240 6.39 -11.63 7.45
C ALA A 240 7.14 -11.54 8.79
N TYR A 241 8.45 -11.36 8.76
CA TYR A 241 9.26 -11.29 9.97
C TYR A 241 8.81 -10.19 10.93
N TYR A 242 8.69 -8.95 10.46
CA TYR A 242 8.37 -7.84 11.37
C TYR A 242 6.89 -7.82 11.78
N TYR A 243 5.97 -8.25 10.92
CA TYR A 243 4.56 -8.39 11.33
C TYR A 243 4.37 -9.51 12.35
N LEU A 244 4.99 -10.67 12.13
CA LEU A 244 4.93 -11.79 13.09
C LEU A 244 5.63 -11.45 14.41
N ARG A 245 6.68 -10.64 14.40
CA ARG A 245 7.32 -10.15 15.63
C ARG A 245 6.33 -9.33 16.47
N VAL A 246 5.55 -8.44 15.86
CA VAL A 246 4.50 -7.68 16.58
C VAL A 246 3.39 -8.62 17.06
N ILE A 247 2.94 -9.55 16.23
CA ILE A 247 1.94 -10.54 16.61
C ILE A 247 2.43 -11.41 17.78
N ARG A 248 3.70 -11.79 17.76
CA ARG A 248 4.32 -12.53 18.86
C ARG A 248 4.26 -11.73 20.18
N ALA A 249 4.58 -10.46 20.15
CA ALA A 249 4.49 -9.58 21.32
C ALA A 249 3.05 -9.51 21.86
N ILE A 250 2.07 -9.38 20.98
CA ILE A 250 0.63 -9.31 21.34
C ILE A 250 0.14 -10.60 22.02
N VAL A 251 0.55 -11.77 21.50
CA VAL A 251 -0.07 -13.05 21.82
C VAL A 251 0.72 -13.84 22.88
N PHE A 252 2.05 -13.84 22.79
CA PHE A 252 2.89 -14.79 23.54
C PHE A 252 3.77 -14.13 24.61
N GLU A 253 4.06 -12.83 24.52
CA GLU A 253 4.88 -12.17 25.55
C GLU A 253 3.99 -11.76 26.73
N ASP A 254 4.57 -11.70 27.92
CA ASP A 254 3.88 -11.23 29.11
C ASP A 254 4.03 -9.72 29.26
N ALA A 255 2.91 -9.04 29.57
CA ALA A 255 2.93 -7.62 29.88
C ALA A 255 3.53 -7.33 31.25
N SER A 256 4.26 -6.24 31.37
CA SER A 256 4.74 -5.70 32.66
C SER A 256 3.59 -5.21 33.52
N ASP A 257 2.55 -4.60 32.90
CA ASP A 257 1.30 -4.22 33.52
C ASP A 257 0.17 -5.11 33.00
N GLN A 258 -0.46 -5.87 33.86
CA GLN A 258 -1.55 -6.81 33.53
C GLN A 258 -2.94 -6.17 33.64
N SER A 259 -3.04 -4.87 33.86
CA SER A 259 -4.32 -4.19 33.92
C SER A 259 -5.11 -4.34 32.62
N THR A 260 -6.36 -4.75 32.73
CA THR A 260 -7.27 -4.86 31.60
C THR A 260 -7.83 -3.50 31.25
N PHE A 261 -7.96 -3.24 29.96
CA PHE A 261 -8.58 -2.00 29.47
C PHE A 261 -9.47 -2.26 28.24
N SER A 262 -10.40 -1.35 28.04
CA SER A 262 -11.24 -1.32 26.84
C SER A 262 -11.10 0.03 26.14
N ALA A 263 -11.28 0.01 24.82
CA ALA A 263 -11.34 1.24 24.04
C ALA A 263 -12.74 1.86 24.07
N ASP A 264 -12.80 3.13 23.70
CA ASP A 264 -14.07 3.84 23.54
C ASP A 264 -14.88 3.21 22.40
N ARG A 265 -16.19 3.12 22.58
CA ARG A 265 -17.10 2.46 21.63
C ARG A 265 -16.96 2.97 20.18
N PRO A 266 -16.87 4.28 19.90
CA PRO A 266 -16.77 4.76 18.51
C PRO A 266 -15.55 4.22 17.77
N ILE A 267 -14.38 4.16 18.42
CA ILE A 267 -13.15 3.68 17.78
C ILE A 267 -13.18 2.16 17.58
N LEU A 268 -13.80 1.41 18.50
CA LEU A 268 -14.00 -0.02 18.36
C LEU A 268 -14.92 -0.33 17.16
N VAL A 269 -16.01 0.42 17.01
CA VAL A 269 -16.92 0.27 15.87
C VAL A 269 -16.19 0.55 14.57
N ALA A 270 -15.42 1.65 14.51
CA ALA A 270 -14.65 2.01 13.32
C ALA A 270 -13.59 0.94 12.96
N ALA A 271 -12.83 0.47 13.95
CA ALA A 271 -11.84 -0.58 13.75
C ALA A 271 -12.47 -1.91 13.30
N SER A 272 -13.58 -2.29 13.92
CA SER A 272 -14.33 -3.51 13.57
C SER A 272 -14.93 -3.42 12.17
N PHE A 273 -15.52 -2.29 11.81
CA PHE A 273 -16.06 -2.05 10.46
C PHE A 273 -14.96 -2.19 9.40
N ALA A 274 -13.79 -1.58 9.64
CA ALA A 274 -12.66 -1.68 8.74
C ALA A 274 -12.13 -3.13 8.63
N ALA A 275 -12.03 -3.85 9.75
CA ALA A 275 -11.61 -5.25 9.76
C ALA A 275 -12.60 -6.17 9.04
N VAL A 276 -13.92 -5.97 9.26
CA VAL A 276 -14.96 -6.70 8.53
C VAL A 276 -14.88 -6.43 7.04
N GLY A 277 -14.70 -5.17 6.61
CA GLY A 277 -14.48 -4.84 5.22
C GLY A 277 -13.26 -5.56 4.62
N ALA A 278 -12.15 -5.60 5.35
CA ALA A 278 -10.95 -6.33 4.92
C ALA A 278 -11.17 -7.85 4.79
N ALA A 279 -12.01 -8.44 5.65
CA ALA A 279 -12.39 -9.85 5.56
C ALA A 279 -13.34 -10.10 4.38
N VAL A 280 -14.42 -9.32 4.26
CA VAL A 280 -15.43 -9.46 3.20
C VAL A 280 -14.81 -9.35 1.83
N PHE A 281 -14.00 -8.32 1.57
CA PHE A 281 -13.35 -8.11 0.27
C PHE A 281 -12.17 -9.06 0.01
N GLY A 282 -11.70 -9.75 1.03
CA GLY A 282 -10.75 -10.86 0.89
C GLY A 282 -11.44 -12.15 0.44
N ILE A 283 -12.60 -12.46 1.02
CA ILE A 283 -13.40 -13.66 0.71
C ILE A 283 -14.18 -13.50 -0.60
N ALA A 284 -14.71 -12.29 -0.85
CA ALA A 284 -15.49 -11.96 -2.04
C ALA A 284 -14.84 -10.81 -2.83
N PRO A 285 -13.66 -11.03 -3.44
CA PRO A 285 -12.90 -9.98 -4.12
C PRO A 285 -13.62 -9.39 -5.32
N PHE A 286 -14.51 -10.14 -5.95
CA PHE A 286 -15.28 -9.72 -7.12
C PHE A 286 -16.15 -8.49 -6.85
N LEU A 287 -16.65 -8.31 -5.62
CA LEU A 287 -17.46 -7.14 -5.25
C LEU A 287 -16.67 -5.83 -5.43
N LEU A 288 -15.45 -5.80 -4.94
CA LEU A 288 -14.60 -4.62 -5.00
C LEU A 288 -13.91 -4.48 -6.37
N LEU A 289 -13.57 -5.60 -7.03
CA LEU A 289 -13.02 -5.60 -8.39
C LEU A 289 -14.01 -5.07 -9.42
N ASP A 290 -15.30 -5.41 -9.30
CA ASP A 290 -16.34 -4.86 -10.18
C ASP A 290 -16.48 -3.33 -10.01
N ILE A 291 -16.46 -2.85 -8.76
CA ILE A 291 -16.48 -1.41 -8.46
C ILE A 291 -15.22 -0.74 -9.04
N ALA A 292 -14.03 -1.32 -8.85
CA ALA A 292 -12.77 -0.80 -9.39
C ALA A 292 -12.81 -0.74 -10.93
N GLY A 293 -13.35 -1.75 -11.59
CA GLY A 293 -13.52 -1.78 -13.04
C GLY A 293 -14.46 -0.67 -13.55
N LYS A 294 -15.58 -0.44 -12.86
CA LYS A 294 -16.53 0.63 -13.19
C LYS A 294 -15.97 2.03 -12.94
N ALA A 295 -15.10 2.18 -11.95
CA ALA A 295 -14.44 3.45 -11.65
C ALA A 295 -13.28 3.79 -12.60
N LEU A 296 -12.70 2.78 -13.27
CA LEU A 296 -11.53 2.93 -14.10
C LEU A 296 -11.66 3.97 -15.23
N PRO A 297 -12.74 3.99 -16.04
CA PRO A 297 -12.92 5.00 -17.08
C PRO A 297 -12.95 6.44 -16.50
N ILE A 298 -13.52 6.61 -15.31
CA ILE A 298 -13.60 7.91 -14.64
C ILE A 298 -12.20 8.37 -14.18
N VAL A 299 -11.42 7.45 -13.61
CA VAL A 299 -10.07 7.75 -13.10
C VAL A 299 -9.12 8.03 -14.25
N LEU A 300 -9.17 7.27 -15.33
CA LEU A 300 -8.29 7.44 -16.48
C LEU A 300 -8.80 8.50 -17.49
N ALA A 301 -9.98 9.06 -17.27
CA ALA A 301 -10.63 10.02 -18.19
C ALA A 301 -10.78 9.46 -19.63
N LEU A 302 -11.13 8.18 -19.75
CA LEU A 302 -11.36 7.46 -21.00
C LEU A 302 -12.83 7.62 -21.45
#